data_616de2225e16746c19636479a8cb27bf
#
_entry.id   616de2225e16746c19636479a8cb27bf
#
_cell.length_a   1.000
_cell.length_b   1.000
_cell.length_c   1.000
_cell.angle_alpha   90.00
_cell.angle_beta   90.00
_cell.angle_gamma   90.00
#
_symmetry.space_group_name_H-M   'P 1'
#
loop_
_entity.id
_entity.type
_entity.pdbx_description
1 polymer ?
#
loop_
_entity_poly.entity_id
_entity_poly.type
_entity_poly.pdbx_seq_one_letter_code
_entity_poly.pdbx_strand_id
1 'polypeptide(L)'
;KIGANTVEFRLGEIEHLPVADNSADIIMSNCVINLSPDKQKVYGDAFRVLKPGGRLAISDVVATAPLPDEIQQDLALLSACVGGAATIDDTERMLVKAGFQNIEIIPKDESRKLISEWVPGKSKNAGDYVVAAYIKAVKPLL
;
A
#
# COMPACT_ATOMS: atom_id res chain seq x y z
N LYS A 1 -26.33 -12.93 11.42
CA LYS A 1 -25.04 -13.59 11.71
C LYS A 1 -24.83 -14.67 10.65
N ILE A 2 -23.94 -14.42 9.71
CA ILE A 2 -23.45 -15.44 8.80
C ILE A 2 -22.44 -16.25 9.62
N GLY A 3 -22.75 -17.50 9.92
CA GLY A 3 -21.88 -18.40 10.67
C GLY A 3 -20.69 -18.87 9.82
N ALA A 4 -19.80 -17.93 9.44
CA ALA A 4 -18.59 -18.25 8.70
C ALA A 4 -17.51 -18.70 9.68
N ASN A 5 -17.23 -19.99 9.72
CA ASN A 5 -16.17 -20.58 10.56
C ASN A 5 -14.75 -20.37 9.98
N THR A 6 -14.64 -19.69 8.83
CA THR A 6 -13.39 -19.52 8.08
C THR A 6 -12.84 -18.10 8.16
N VAL A 7 -13.47 -17.21 8.94
CA VAL A 7 -13.06 -15.81 9.08
C VAL A 7 -12.74 -15.51 10.53
N GLU A 8 -11.60 -14.88 10.75
CA GLU A 8 -11.16 -14.36 12.04
C GLU A 8 -10.83 -12.88 11.93
N PHE A 9 -11.27 -12.06 12.89
CA PHE A 9 -10.93 -10.65 12.98
C PHE A 9 -9.92 -10.43 14.10
N ARG A 10 -8.84 -9.73 13.79
CA ARG A 10 -7.78 -9.39 14.76
C ARG A 10 -7.55 -7.89 14.77
N LEU A 11 -7.49 -7.30 15.95
CA LEU A 11 -7.11 -5.92 16.15
C LEU A 11 -5.59 -5.82 16.22
N GLY A 12 -5.00 -4.89 15.46
CA GLY A 12 -3.56 -4.67 15.46
C GLY A 12 -3.18 -3.51 14.54
N GLU A 13 -1.91 -3.16 14.55
CA GLU A 13 -1.31 -2.16 13.67
C GLU A 13 -0.76 -2.85 12.42
N ILE A 14 -0.80 -2.17 11.26
CA ILE A 14 -0.31 -2.77 10.01
C ILE A 14 1.23 -2.88 9.96
N GLU A 15 1.92 -2.12 10.81
CA GLU A 15 3.37 -2.23 11.04
C GLU A 15 3.74 -3.43 11.90
N HIS A 16 2.77 -4.03 12.61
CA HIS A 16 2.93 -5.17 13.50
C HIS A 16 1.67 -6.03 13.49
N LEU A 17 1.52 -6.82 12.44
CA LEU A 17 0.35 -7.68 12.26
C LEU A 17 0.26 -8.73 13.38
N PRO A 18 -0.91 -8.88 14.03
CA PRO A 18 -1.13 -9.90 15.08
C PRO A 18 -1.27 -11.30 14.47
N VAL A 19 -0.30 -11.70 13.67
CA VAL A 19 -0.26 -12.93 12.88
C VAL A 19 1.13 -13.55 13.00
N ALA A 20 1.20 -14.87 13.15
CA ALA A 20 2.46 -15.58 13.28
C ALA A 20 3.31 -15.50 12.01
N ASP A 21 4.63 -15.66 12.18
CA ASP A 21 5.57 -15.74 11.07
C ASP A 21 5.21 -16.90 10.13
N ASN A 22 5.41 -16.71 8.84
CA ASN A 22 5.24 -17.73 7.82
C ASN A 22 3.89 -18.48 7.89
N SER A 23 2.81 -17.75 8.12
CA SER A 23 1.48 -18.33 8.31
C SER A 23 0.47 -18.02 7.21
N ALA A 24 0.67 -16.95 6.46
CA ALA A 24 -0.23 -16.52 5.39
C ALA A 24 0.29 -16.91 4.00
N ASP A 25 -0.59 -17.37 3.14
CA ASP A 25 -0.27 -17.66 1.74
C ASP A 25 -0.37 -16.40 0.87
N ILE A 26 -1.30 -15.50 1.20
CA ILE A 26 -1.54 -14.25 0.50
C ILE A 26 -1.84 -13.15 1.51
N ILE A 27 -1.29 -11.96 1.30
CA ILE A 27 -1.71 -10.73 1.94
C ILE A 27 -2.34 -9.83 0.89
N MET A 28 -3.54 -9.35 1.17
CA MET A 28 -4.27 -8.41 0.33
C MET A 28 -4.48 -7.11 1.10
N SER A 29 -4.32 -5.98 0.41
CA SER A 29 -4.57 -4.65 0.99
C SER A 29 -5.19 -3.73 -0.05
N ASN A 30 -6.07 -2.84 0.40
CA ASN A 30 -6.68 -1.82 -0.45
C ASN A 30 -6.70 -0.47 0.26
N CYS A 31 -5.96 0.51 -0.27
CA CYS A 31 -5.94 1.91 0.15
C CYS A 31 -5.72 2.14 1.66
N VAL A 32 -4.82 1.40 2.29
CA VAL A 32 -4.55 1.56 3.73
C VAL A 32 -3.07 1.79 4.04
N ILE A 33 -2.16 1.32 3.19
CA ILE A 33 -0.72 1.40 3.46
C ILE A 33 -0.22 2.86 3.48
N ASN A 34 -0.81 3.72 2.67
CA ASN A 34 -0.45 5.14 2.65
C ASN A 34 -0.81 5.89 3.95
N LEU A 35 -1.66 5.34 4.79
CA LEU A 35 -1.99 5.88 6.11
C LEU A 35 -0.90 5.57 7.15
N SER A 36 -0.04 4.59 6.88
CA SER A 36 1.06 4.26 7.77
C SER A 36 2.17 5.32 7.70
N PRO A 37 2.69 5.77 8.84
CA PRO A 37 3.87 6.64 8.90
C PRO A 37 5.17 5.90 8.55
N ASP A 38 5.19 4.57 8.61
CA ASP A 38 6.36 3.73 8.36
C ASP A 38 6.06 2.56 7.43
N LYS A 39 5.97 2.86 6.14
CA LYS A 39 5.67 1.85 5.11
C LYS A 39 6.75 0.76 5.01
N GLN A 40 8.00 1.09 5.36
CA GLN A 40 9.08 0.09 5.37
C GLN A 40 8.78 -1.01 6.38
N LYS A 41 8.26 -0.65 7.56
CA LYS A 41 7.82 -1.64 8.55
C LYS A 41 6.63 -2.44 8.08
N VAL A 42 5.66 -1.80 7.43
CA VAL A 42 4.49 -2.52 6.86
C VAL A 42 4.94 -3.62 5.90
N TYR A 43 5.83 -3.31 4.95
CA TYR A 43 6.34 -4.31 4.01
C TYR A 43 7.22 -5.37 4.69
N GLY A 44 8.02 -4.97 5.67
CA GLY A 44 8.83 -5.89 6.47
C GLY A 44 7.98 -6.88 7.26
N ASP A 45 6.90 -6.40 7.87
CA ASP A 45 6.00 -7.25 8.64
C ASP A 45 5.14 -8.14 7.75
N ALA A 46 4.68 -7.64 6.62
CA ALA A 46 4.02 -8.44 5.59
C ALA A 46 4.93 -9.59 5.10
N PHE A 47 6.22 -9.30 4.90
CA PHE A 47 7.21 -10.32 4.54
C PHE A 47 7.38 -11.37 5.63
N ARG A 48 7.43 -10.96 6.90
CA ARG A 48 7.50 -11.86 8.05
C ARG A 48 6.33 -12.84 8.07
N VAL A 49 5.11 -12.33 7.89
CA VAL A 49 3.86 -13.09 8.01
C VAL A 49 3.65 -14.04 6.84
N LEU A 50 4.07 -13.67 5.63
CA LEU A 50 3.93 -14.52 4.46
C LEU A 50 4.80 -15.78 4.58
N LYS A 51 4.25 -16.92 4.17
CA LYS A 51 5.01 -18.15 3.96
C LYS A 51 6.02 -17.96 2.81
N PRO A 52 7.13 -18.71 2.81
CA PRO A 52 7.95 -18.83 1.60
C PRO A 52 7.09 -19.22 0.39
N GLY A 53 7.24 -18.50 -0.73
CA GLY A 53 6.38 -18.61 -1.91
C GLY A 53 5.05 -17.85 -1.81
N GLY A 54 4.72 -17.28 -0.65
CA GLY A 54 3.54 -16.44 -0.46
C GLY A 54 3.64 -15.12 -1.22
N ARG A 55 2.50 -14.50 -1.48
CA ARG A 55 2.44 -13.31 -2.32
C ARG A 55 1.70 -12.15 -1.69
N LEU A 56 2.13 -10.96 -2.06
CA LEU A 56 1.52 -9.70 -1.74
C LEU A 56 0.68 -9.22 -2.92
N ALA A 57 -0.55 -8.78 -2.66
CA ALA A 57 -1.45 -8.22 -3.65
C ALA A 57 -2.12 -6.96 -3.10
N ILE A 58 -1.67 -5.79 -3.55
CA ILE A 58 -2.10 -4.50 -3.04
C ILE A 58 -2.74 -3.70 -4.17
N SER A 59 -3.81 -2.97 -3.84
CA SER A 59 -4.36 -1.88 -4.64
C SER A 59 -4.23 -0.61 -3.82
N ASP A 60 -3.41 0.33 -4.24
CA ASP A 60 -3.17 1.56 -3.49
C ASP A 60 -2.80 2.72 -4.44
N VAL A 61 -2.71 3.92 -3.88
CA VAL A 61 -2.28 5.11 -4.61
C VAL A 61 -0.76 5.23 -4.50
N VAL A 62 -0.11 5.46 -5.63
CA VAL A 62 1.33 5.72 -5.71
C VAL A 62 1.58 7.09 -6.33
N ALA A 63 2.68 7.73 -5.96
CA ALA A 63 3.11 8.98 -6.58
C ALA A 63 3.94 8.69 -7.83
N THR A 64 3.68 9.44 -8.89
CA THR A 64 4.45 9.37 -10.16
C THR A 64 5.60 10.35 -10.20
N ALA A 65 5.61 11.29 -9.25
CA ALA A 65 6.68 12.25 -9.00
C ALA A 65 6.69 12.60 -7.49
N PRO A 66 7.78 13.17 -6.95
CA PRO A 66 7.80 13.65 -5.58
C PRO A 66 6.63 14.59 -5.30
N LEU A 67 5.91 14.34 -4.22
CA LEU A 67 4.77 15.18 -3.83
C LEU A 67 5.28 16.51 -3.27
N PRO A 68 4.70 17.65 -3.69
CA PRO A 68 4.95 18.94 -3.06
C PRO A 68 4.62 18.91 -1.56
N ASP A 69 5.36 19.69 -0.76
CA ASP A 69 5.17 19.76 0.70
C ASP A 69 3.73 20.12 1.10
N GLU A 70 3.09 21.01 0.34
CA GLU A 70 1.70 21.42 0.55
C GLU A 70 0.72 20.25 0.45
N ILE A 71 1.00 19.29 -0.42
CA ILE A 71 0.19 18.06 -0.58
C ILE A 71 0.48 17.09 0.55
N GLN A 72 1.74 16.94 0.94
CA GLN A 72 2.13 16.02 2.01
C GLN A 72 1.59 16.45 3.38
N GLN A 73 1.48 17.75 3.63
CA GLN A 73 1.06 18.33 4.91
C GLN A 73 -0.47 18.50 5.02
N ASP A 74 -1.20 18.32 3.94
CA ASP A 74 -2.66 18.44 3.94
C ASP A 74 -3.30 17.20 4.56
N LEU A 75 -3.90 17.37 5.75
CA LEU A 75 -4.57 16.28 6.48
C LEU A 75 -5.75 15.66 5.72
N ALA A 76 -6.44 16.46 4.90
CA ALA A 76 -7.52 15.94 4.07
C ALA A 76 -6.98 15.03 2.97
N LEU A 77 -5.85 15.40 2.36
CA LEU A 77 -5.17 14.58 1.36
C LEU A 77 -4.52 13.34 1.96
N LEU A 78 -4.01 13.45 3.18
CA LEU A 78 -3.48 12.30 3.91
C LEU A 78 -4.59 11.28 4.19
N SER A 79 -5.74 11.73 4.68
CA SER A 79 -6.89 10.85 4.94
C SER A 79 -7.49 10.24 3.67
N ALA A 80 -7.30 10.89 2.51
CA ALA A 80 -7.67 10.38 1.21
C ALA A 80 -6.60 9.47 0.56
N CYS A 81 -5.59 9.02 1.32
CA CYS A 81 -4.47 8.20 0.86
C CYS A 81 -3.54 8.85 -0.18
N VAL A 82 -3.70 10.15 -0.44
CA VAL A 82 -2.90 10.90 -1.44
C VAL A 82 -1.65 11.50 -0.82
N GLY A 83 -1.79 12.22 0.30
CA GLY A 83 -0.68 12.92 0.96
C GLY A 83 0.43 11.99 1.45
N GLY A 84 0.10 10.74 1.74
CA GLY A 84 1.05 9.70 2.17
C GLY A 84 1.60 8.83 1.03
N ALA A 85 1.24 9.09 -0.23
CA ALA A 85 1.64 8.24 -1.33
C ALA A 85 3.16 8.28 -1.55
N ALA A 86 3.79 7.10 -1.53
CA ALA A 86 5.18 6.93 -1.91
C ALA A 86 5.32 6.90 -3.43
N THR A 87 6.48 7.30 -3.95
CA THR A 87 6.76 7.15 -5.38
C THR A 87 6.84 5.67 -5.77
N ILE A 88 6.67 5.39 -7.05
CA ILE A 88 6.84 4.03 -7.59
C ILE A 88 8.23 3.48 -7.23
N ASP A 89 9.27 4.28 -7.44
CA ASP A 89 10.66 3.89 -7.14
C ASP A 89 10.90 3.65 -5.64
N ASP A 90 10.32 4.49 -4.77
CA ASP A 90 10.42 4.29 -3.32
C ASP A 90 9.69 3.04 -2.87
N THR A 91 8.52 2.79 -3.44
CA THR A 91 7.73 1.59 -3.16
C THR A 91 8.50 0.33 -3.56
N GLU A 92 9.08 0.31 -4.76
CA GLU A 92 9.92 -0.79 -5.21
C GLU A 92 11.12 -1.01 -4.30
N ARG A 93 11.85 0.06 -3.94
CA ARG A 93 12.99 -0.01 -3.01
C ARG A 93 12.60 -0.58 -1.65
N MET A 94 11.45 -0.17 -1.10
CA MET A 94 10.97 -0.69 0.18
C MET A 94 10.64 -2.18 0.10
N LEU A 95 10.04 -2.64 -0.99
CA LEU A 95 9.73 -4.06 -1.22
C LEU A 95 11.00 -4.89 -1.38
N VAL A 96 11.96 -4.43 -2.17
CA VAL A 96 13.28 -5.07 -2.32
C VAL A 96 13.99 -5.17 -0.98
N LYS A 97 14.01 -4.08 -0.21
CA LYS A 97 14.64 -4.04 1.12
C LYS A 97 13.96 -4.99 2.11
N ALA A 98 12.65 -5.21 2.00
CA ALA A 98 11.93 -6.19 2.80
C ALA A 98 12.25 -7.64 2.40
N GLY A 99 12.81 -7.87 1.22
CA GLY A 99 13.20 -9.20 0.72
C GLY A 99 12.31 -9.78 -0.37
N PHE A 100 11.31 -9.02 -0.83
CA PHE A 100 10.42 -9.45 -1.90
C PHE A 100 11.14 -9.55 -3.25
N GLN A 101 10.64 -10.46 -4.08
CA GLN A 101 11.05 -10.68 -5.47
C GLN A 101 9.83 -10.64 -6.40
N ASN A 102 10.07 -10.64 -7.71
CA ASN A 102 9.04 -10.59 -8.74
C ASN A 102 8.06 -9.43 -8.47
N ILE A 103 8.63 -8.25 -8.22
CA ILE A 103 7.88 -7.05 -7.91
C ILE A 103 7.31 -6.47 -9.20
N GLU A 104 5.99 -6.26 -9.21
CA GLU A 104 5.27 -5.60 -10.28
C GLU A 104 4.47 -4.45 -9.69
N ILE A 105 4.70 -3.24 -10.18
CA ILE A 105 3.90 -2.06 -9.86
C ILE A 105 3.25 -1.58 -11.15
N ILE A 106 1.94 -1.74 -11.24
CA ILE A 106 1.16 -1.50 -12.46
C ILE A 106 0.28 -0.27 -12.24
N PRO A 107 0.73 0.92 -12.67
CA PRO A 107 -0.07 2.14 -12.58
C PRO A 107 -1.28 2.08 -13.51
N LYS A 108 -2.36 2.72 -13.09
CA LYS A 108 -3.62 2.87 -13.83
C LYS A 108 -3.87 4.33 -14.14
N ASP A 109 -3.38 4.80 -15.27
CA ASP A 109 -3.46 6.22 -15.66
C ASP A 109 -4.91 6.74 -15.74
N GLU A 110 -5.86 5.90 -16.10
CA GLU A 110 -7.29 6.22 -16.10
C GLU A 110 -7.83 6.62 -14.70
N SER A 111 -7.16 6.21 -13.62
CA SER A 111 -7.57 6.54 -12.26
C SER A 111 -7.33 8.00 -11.86
N ARG A 112 -6.45 8.72 -12.57
CA ARG A 112 -6.08 10.11 -12.24
C ARG A 112 -7.29 11.04 -12.16
N LYS A 113 -8.20 10.89 -13.11
CA LYS A 113 -9.43 11.69 -13.15
C LYS A 113 -10.32 11.42 -11.93
N LEU A 114 -10.50 10.16 -11.58
CA LEU A 114 -11.28 9.75 -10.42
C LEU A 114 -10.65 10.26 -9.12
N ILE A 115 -9.32 10.14 -8.99
CA ILE A 115 -8.60 10.62 -7.79
C ILE A 115 -8.76 12.13 -7.63
N SER A 116 -8.69 12.91 -8.72
CA SER A 116 -8.89 14.35 -8.66
C SER A 116 -10.31 14.77 -8.24
N GLU A 117 -11.31 13.90 -8.44
CA GLU A 117 -12.68 14.09 -7.98
C GLU A 117 -12.87 13.76 -6.49
N TRP A 118 -12.03 12.89 -5.91
CA TRP A 118 -12.09 12.53 -4.48
C TRP A 118 -11.53 13.60 -3.56
N VAL A 119 -10.70 14.48 -4.11
CA VAL A 119 -10.03 15.52 -3.34
C VAL A 119 -10.91 16.77 -3.31
N PRO A 120 -11.61 17.06 -2.19
CA PRO A 120 -12.45 18.24 -2.11
C PRO A 120 -11.60 19.53 -2.07
N GLY A 121 -11.87 20.47 -2.94
CA GLY A 121 -11.49 21.88 -2.81
C GLY A 121 -10.17 22.27 -3.47
N LYS A 122 -9.19 22.75 -2.72
CA LYS A 122 -8.09 23.60 -3.20
C LYS A 122 -6.92 22.89 -3.88
N SER A 123 -6.84 21.57 -3.80
CA SER A 123 -5.70 20.81 -4.35
C SER A 123 -6.01 20.25 -5.74
N LYS A 124 -6.41 21.11 -6.67
CA LYS A 124 -6.76 20.72 -8.04
C LYS A 124 -5.67 19.93 -8.78
N ASN A 125 -4.43 19.96 -8.27
CA ASN A 125 -3.27 19.34 -8.92
C ASN A 125 -2.82 18.04 -8.24
N ALA A 126 -3.47 17.58 -7.17
CA ALA A 126 -3.07 16.34 -6.51
C ALA A 126 -3.15 15.11 -7.44
N GLY A 127 -4.19 15.05 -8.29
CA GLY A 127 -4.33 14.01 -9.31
C GLY A 127 -3.22 14.00 -10.37
N ASP A 128 -2.47 15.09 -10.54
CA ASP A 128 -1.35 15.15 -11.48
C ASP A 128 -0.13 14.37 -10.96
N TYR A 129 -0.02 14.21 -9.65
CA TYR A 129 1.12 13.59 -8.98
C TYR A 129 0.90 12.12 -8.60
N VAL A 130 -0.34 11.65 -8.59
CA VAL A 130 -0.67 10.32 -8.08
C VAL A 130 -1.52 9.53 -9.05
N VAL A 131 -1.46 8.22 -8.91
CA VAL A 131 -2.22 7.26 -9.70
C VAL A 131 -2.52 6.04 -8.84
N ALA A 132 -3.66 5.40 -9.05
CA ALA A 132 -3.89 4.08 -8.47
C ALA A 132 -2.98 3.07 -9.14
N ALA A 133 -2.48 2.11 -8.37
CA ALA A 133 -1.64 1.05 -8.89
C ALA A 133 -1.99 -0.30 -8.24
N TYR A 134 -1.77 -1.36 -8.99
CA TYR A 134 -1.63 -2.69 -8.42
C TYR A 134 -0.16 -2.95 -8.10
N ILE A 135 0.10 -3.40 -6.89
CA ILE A 135 1.43 -3.77 -6.41
C ILE A 135 1.39 -5.25 -6.08
N LYS A 136 2.23 -6.03 -6.74
CA LYS A 136 2.38 -7.46 -6.54
C LYS A 136 3.83 -7.77 -6.20
N ALA A 137 4.04 -8.70 -5.31
CA ALA A 137 5.37 -9.18 -4.96
C ALA A 137 5.28 -10.58 -4.38
N VAL A 138 6.39 -11.32 -4.42
CA VAL A 138 6.46 -12.70 -3.93
C VAL A 138 7.56 -12.79 -2.88
N LYS A 139 7.27 -13.46 -1.76
CA LYS A 139 8.30 -13.89 -0.83
C LYS A 139 9.02 -15.11 -1.44
N PRO A 140 10.33 -15.06 -1.64
CA PRO A 140 11.07 -16.20 -2.21
C PRO A 140 10.92 -17.46 -1.36
N LEU A 141 11.19 -18.61 -1.97
CA LEU A 141 11.13 -19.91 -1.28
C LEU A 141 12.25 -20.07 -0.26
N LEU A 142 13.32 -19.36 -0.48
CA LEU A 142 14.51 -19.36 0.39
C LEU A 142 14.98 -17.94 0.68
#